data_99e9e266131146d81a9a9f7c10b871d3
#
_entry.id   99e9e266131146d81a9a9f7c10b871d3
#
_cell.length_a   1.000
_cell.length_b   1.000
_cell.length_c   1.000
_cell.angle_alpha   90.00
_cell.angle_beta   90.00
_cell.angle_gamma   90.00
#
_symmetry.space_group_name_H-M   'P 1'
#
loop_
_entity.id
_entity.type
_entity.pdbx_description
1 polymer ?
#
loop_
_entity_poly.entity_id
_entity_poly.type
_entity_poly.pdbx_seq_one_letter_code
_entity_poly.pdbx_strand_id
1 'polypeptide(L)'
;MMIRPRRDPRPLHLPVSFFQALAKMAAVVALFFAMATPAAAILQKGQPAPPIDVKSTSGQHITLANYRGRVLLVDFFATWCLPCRDIVAHLNELKTKHGTQGLEILGLHVEEESPALKTFMLERKVSYPVAVAGEDLQTEYGLRSVPTIYIIDKKGVVAEKYMGYSDVIRNAIDKSIKRLLAE
;
A
#
# COMPACT_ATOMS: atom_id res chain seq x y z
N MET A 1 70.40 5.51 -50.75
CA MET A 1 69.65 5.15 -49.55
C MET A 1 68.69 6.31 -49.22
N MET A 2 67.40 6.21 -49.71
CA MET A 2 66.39 7.28 -49.57
C MET A 2 65.63 7.11 -48.29
N ILE A 3 65.70 8.05 -47.39
CA ILE A 3 64.96 8.11 -46.14
C ILE A 3 63.62 8.76 -46.44
N ARG A 4 62.49 7.99 -46.29
CA ARG A 4 61.14 8.54 -46.41
C ARG A 4 60.77 9.32 -45.13
N PRO A 5 60.19 10.53 -45.24
CA PRO A 5 59.77 11.29 -44.07
C PRO A 5 58.51 10.63 -43.45
N ARG A 6 58.50 10.50 -42.09
CA ARG A 6 57.36 10.09 -41.29
C ARG A 6 56.24 11.15 -41.45
N ARG A 7 55.06 10.71 -41.86
CA ARG A 7 53.85 11.54 -41.79
C ARG A 7 53.36 11.56 -40.34
N ASP A 8 53.46 12.73 -39.72
CA ASP A 8 52.81 12.94 -38.42
C ASP A 8 51.28 12.86 -38.51
N PRO A 9 50.62 12.16 -37.60
CA PRO A 9 49.15 12.14 -37.56
C PRO A 9 48.65 13.51 -37.14
N ARG A 10 47.87 14.16 -38.02
CA ARG A 10 47.21 15.42 -37.70
C ARG A 10 46.22 15.22 -36.57
N PRO A 11 46.21 16.04 -35.49
CA PRO A 11 45.23 15.96 -34.42
C PRO A 11 43.84 16.24 -35.03
N LEU A 12 42.89 15.35 -34.72
CA LEU A 12 41.47 15.53 -35.10
C LEU A 12 40.90 16.65 -34.23
N HIS A 13 40.85 17.86 -34.79
CA HIS A 13 40.16 18.97 -34.14
C HIS A 13 38.66 18.82 -34.38
N LEU A 14 37.96 18.22 -33.41
CA LEU A 14 36.52 18.23 -33.42
C LEU A 14 36.03 19.66 -33.16
N PRO A 15 35.09 20.20 -33.95
CA PRO A 15 34.62 21.58 -33.80
C PRO A 15 33.88 21.74 -32.49
N VAL A 16 34.06 22.88 -31.84
CA VAL A 16 33.46 23.23 -30.53
C VAL A 16 31.92 23.09 -30.56
N SER A 17 31.31 23.27 -31.74
CA SER A 17 29.88 23.04 -31.98
C SER A 17 29.44 21.59 -31.71
N PHE A 18 30.33 20.61 -31.91
CA PHE A 18 30.02 19.20 -31.61
C PHE A 18 29.89 18.94 -30.11
N PHE A 19 30.77 19.53 -29.29
CA PHE A 19 30.68 19.43 -27.82
C PHE A 19 29.45 20.16 -27.26
N GLN A 20 29.07 21.29 -27.85
CA GLN A 20 27.86 22.03 -27.45
C GLN A 20 26.58 21.25 -27.81
N ALA A 21 26.54 20.55 -28.93
CA ALA A 21 25.42 19.70 -29.32
C ALA A 21 25.27 18.49 -28.37
N LEU A 22 26.41 17.86 -28.02
CA LEU A 22 26.43 16.74 -27.05
C LEU A 22 25.94 17.16 -25.66
N ALA A 23 26.40 18.33 -25.18
CA ALA A 23 25.98 18.87 -23.88
C ALA A 23 24.48 19.21 -23.83
N LYS A 24 23.91 19.76 -24.93
CA LYS A 24 22.48 20.03 -25.05
C LYS A 24 21.65 18.74 -25.07
N MET A 25 22.10 17.71 -25.81
CA MET A 25 21.44 16.39 -25.81
C MET A 25 21.48 15.74 -24.42
N ALA A 26 22.61 15.78 -23.74
CA ALA A 26 22.72 15.24 -22.37
C ALA A 26 21.80 15.96 -21.38
N ALA A 27 21.66 17.29 -21.50
CA ALA A 27 20.74 18.08 -20.67
C ALA A 27 19.26 17.74 -20.95
N VAL A 28 18.87 17.52 -22.20
CA VAL A 28 17.51 17.12 -22.57
C VAL A 28 17.20 15.71 -22.07
N VAL A 29 18.13 14.76 -22.18
CA VAL A 29 17.96 13.39 -21.65
C VAL A 29 17.87 13.40 -20.12
N ALA A 30 18.68 14.20 -19.43
CA ALA A 30 18.60 14.36 -17.97
C ALA A 30 17.27 14.96 -17.53
N LEU A 31 16.73 15.93 -18.30
CA LEU A 31 15.41 16.52 -18.01
C LEU A 31 14.27 15.52 -18.22
N PHE A 32 14.37 14.65 -19.22
CA PHE A 32 13.38 13.57 -19.45
C PHE A 32 13.40 12.52 -18.34
N PHE A 33 14.57 12.18 -17.80
CA PHE A 33 14.69 11.25 -16.67
C PHE A 33 14.17 11.84 -15.34
N ALA A 34 14.25 13.16 -15.17
CA ALA A 34 13.74 13.83 -13.98
C ALA A 34 12.21 13.91 -13.91
N MET A 35 11.49 13.70 -15.02
CA MET A 35 10.03 13.70 -15.09
C MET A 35 9.38 12.32 -14.95
N ALA A 36 10.14 11.26 -14.68
CA ALA A 36 9.57 9.97 -14.36
C ALA A 36 8.91 10.03 -12.97
N THR A 37 7.65 10.46 -12.93
CA THR A 37 6.81 10.30 -11.73
C THR A 37 6.69 8.81 -11.45
N PRO A 38 6.98 8.35 -10.21
CA PRO A 38 6.74 6.95 -9.87
C PRO A 38 5.24 6.69 -10.06
N ALA A 39 4.88 5.85 -11.03
CA ALA A 39 3.53 5.33 -11.10
C ALA A 39 3.24 4.67 -9.74
N ALA A 40 2.15 5.07 -9.07
CA ALA A 40 1.75 4.49 -7.80
C ALA A 40 1.67 2.97 -7.98
N ALA A 41 2.68 2.27 -7.50
CA ALA A 41 2.77 0.83 -7.64
C ALA A 41 1.68 0.23 -6.76
N ILE A 42 0.87 -0.67 -7.33
CA ILE A 42 -0.12 -1.42 -6.56
C ILE A 42 0.63 -2.17 -5.47
N LEU A 43 0.28 -1.90 -4.20
CA LEU A 43 0.88 -2.56 -3.05
C LEU A 43 0.74 -4.08 -3.16
N GLN A 44 1.89 -4.78 -3.15
CA GLN A 44 1.98 -6.21 -3.38
C GLN A 44 2.33 -6.96 -2.10
N LYS A 45 2.00 -8.25 -2.07
CA LYS A 45 2.48 -9.18 -1.06
C LYS A 45 4.02 -9.16 -0.97
N GLY A 46 4.54 -9.17 0.25
CA GLY A 46 5.98 -9.12 0.54
C GLY A 46 6.57 -7.73 0.66
N GLN A 47 5.79 -6.69 0.34
CA GLN A 47 6.23 -5.29 0.53
C GLN A 47 5.94 -4.80 1.95
N PRO A 48 6.75 -3.89 2.51
CA PRO A 48 6.40 -3.19 3.73
C PRO A 48 5.04 -2.50 3.56
N ALA A 49 4.16 -2.64 4.57
CA ALA A 49 2.90 -1.93 4.57
C ALA A 49 3.15 -0.41 4.68
N PRO A 50 2.47 0.42 3.89
CA PRO A 50 2.52 1.87 4.04
C PRO A 50 2.17 2.30 5.47
N PRO A 51 2.70 3.41 5.96
CA PRO A 51 2.41 3.90 7.29
C PRO A 51 0.91 4.20 7.43
N ILE A 52 0.34 3.78 8.54
CA ILE A 52 -1.01 4.18 8.97
C ILE A 52 -0.81 5.20 10.07
N ASP A 53 -1.44 6.35 9.96
CA ASP A 53 -1.50 7.39 10.99
C ASP A 53 -2.89 8.03 10.90
N VAL A 54 -3.81 7.55 11.74
CA VAL A 54 -5.22 7.94 11.70
C VAL A 54 -5.79 8.12 13.10
N LYS A 55 -6.88 8.88 13.19
CA LYS A 55 -7.68 8.99 14.40
C LYS A 55 -8.94 8.15 14.24
N SER A 56 -9.18 7.24 15.18
CA SER A 56 -10.40 6.43 15.16
C SER A 56 -11.65 7.28 15.46
N THR A 57 -12.81 6.77 15.11
CA THR A 57 -14.12 7.37 15.45
C THR A 57 -14.37 7.50 16.96
N SER A 58 -13.62 6.74 17.78
CA SER A 58 -13.63 6.88 19.25
C SER A 58 -12.59 7.87 19.78
N GLY A 59 -11.81 8.52 18.90
CA GLY A 59 -10.79 9.51 19.25
C GLY A 59 -9.39 8.95 19.53
N GLN A 60 -9.18 7.62 19.44
CA GLN A 60 -7.88 7.00 19.64
C GLN A 60 -6.96 7.28 18.47
N HIS A 61 -5.70 7.68 18.73
CA HIS A 61 -4.66 7.79 17.72
C HIS A 61 -4.10 6.40 17.40
N ILE A 62 -4.14 6.01 16.13
CA ILE A 62 -3.76 4.69 15.63
C ILE A 62 -2.64 4.85 14.62
N THR A 63 -1.52 4.18 14.88
CA THR A 63 -0.40 4.09 13.95
C THR A 63 -0.10 2.63 13.63
N LEU A 64 0.47 2.36 12.45
CA LEU A 64 0.92 1.01 12.09
C LEU A 64 1.95 0.47 13.12
N ALA A 65 2.73 1.35 13.73
CA ALA A 65 3.71 0.98 14.76
C ALA A 65 3.08 0.35 16.01
N ASN A 66 1.83 0.72 16.35
CA ASN A 66 1.10 0.15 17.49
C ASN A 66 0.83 -1.36 17.34
N TYR A 67 0.95 -1.90 16.11
CA TYR A 67 0.64 -3.29 15.80
C TYR A 67 1.87 -4.16 15.58
N ARG A 68 3.07 -3.65 15.83
CA ARG A 68 4.31 -4.45 15.73
C ARG A 68 4.25 -5.66 16.68
N GLY A 69 4.65 -6.83 16.17
CA GLY A 69 4.56 -8.09 16.91
C GLY A 69 3.17 -8.75 16.85
N ARG A 70 2.21 -8.14 16.17
CA ARG A 70 0.84 -8.65 15.99
C ARG A 70 0.50 -8.82 14.52
N VAL A 71 -0.43 -9.71 14.22
CA VAL A 71 -1.03 -9.80 12.89
C VAL A 71 -2.15 -8.77 12.81
N LEU A 72 -2.07 -7.87 11.82
CA LEU A 72 -3.09 -6.84 11.61
C LEU A 72 -3.88 -7.12 10.35
N LEU A 73 -5.20 -7.24 10.47
CA LEU A 73 -6.13 -7.22 9.34
C LEU A 73 -6.65 -5.79 9.17
N VAL A 74 -6.42 -5.20 8.00
CA VAL A 74 -6.94 -3.89 7.59
C VAL A 74 -8.05 -4.10 6.59
N ASP A 75 -9.25 -3.61 6.88
CA ASP A 75 -10.42 -3.68 6.00
C ASP A 75 -10.80 -2.28 5.50
N PHE A 76 -10.56 -2.03 4.22
CA PHE A 76 -11.05 -0.83 3.54
C PHE A 76 -12.50 -1.04 3.10
N PHE A 77 -13.41 -0.23 3.60
CA PHE A 77 -14.85 -0.42 3.40
C PHE A 77 -15.61 0.90 3.19
N ALA A 78 -16.84 0.79 2.67
CA ALA A 78 -17.81 1.88 2.61
C ALA A 78 -19.18 1.42 3.13
N THR A 79 -19.98 2.35 3.64
CA THR A 79 -21.31 2.03 4.21
C THR A 79 -22.35 1.56 3.19
N TRP A 80 -22.24 2.00 1.95
CA TRP A 80 -23.10 1.61 0.81
C TRP A 80 -22.70 0.27 0.17
N CYS A 81 -21.55 -0.27 0.50
CA CYS A 81 -21.00 -1.48 -0.08
C CYS A 81 -21.67 -2.72 0.55
N LEU A 82 -22.45 -3.46 -0.21
CA LEU A 82 -23.15 -4.65 0.30
C LEU A 82 -22.20 -5.74 0.81
N PRO A 83 -21.16 -6.16 0.05
CA PRO A 83 -20.19 -7.15 0.57
C PRO A 83 -19.44 -6.69 1.83
N CYS A 84 -19.28 -5.35 2.00
CA CYS A 84 -18.67 -4.79 3.21
C CYS A 84 -19.57 -4.97 4.45
N ARG A 85 -20.86 -5.08 4.27
CA ARG A 85 -21.81 -5.39 5.36
C ARG A 85 -21.70 -6.83 5.82
N ASP A 86 -21.44 -7.73 4.89
CA ASP A 86 -21.39 -9.18 5.17
C ASP A 86 -20.09 -9.58 5.86
N ILE A 87 -18.98 -8.93 5.55
CA ILE A 87 -17.69 -9.24 6.16
C ILE A 87 -17.62 -8.88 7.65
N VAL A 88 -18.37 -7.88 8.13
CA VAL A 88 -18.29 -7.42 9.53
C VAL A 88 -18.53 -8.54 10.54
N ALA A 89 -19.52 -9.39 10.29
CA ALA A 89 -19.80 -10.54 11.19
C ALA A 89 -18.58 -11.47 11.29
N HIS A 90 -17.96 -11.77 10.16
CA HIS A 90 -16.74 -12.59 10.11
C HIS A 90 -15.55 -11.92 10.83
N LEU A 91 -15.35 -10.61 10.64
CA LEU A 91 -14.28 -9.89 11.33
C LEU A 91 -14.49 -9.87 12.85
N ASN A 92 -15.74 -9.71 13.31
CA ASN A 92 -16.09 -9.82 14.74
C ASN A 92 -15.78 -11.22 15.28
N GLU A 93 -16.11 -12.30 14.55
CA GLU A 93 -15.78 -13.69 14.90
C GLU A 93 -14.26 -13.86 15.01
N LEU A 94 -13.51 -13.39 14.02
CA LEU A 94 -12.04 -13.48 14.03
C LEU A 94 -11.43 -12.73 15.21
N LYS A 95 -11.91 -11.52 15.51
CA LYS A 95 -11.46 -10.73 16.67
C LYS A 95 -11.72 -11.46 17.98
N THR A 96 -12.91 -12.04 18.14
CA THR A 96 -13.26 -12.80 19.33
C THR A 96 -12.39 -14.05 19.48
N LYS A 97 -12.16 -14.77 18.38
CA LYS A 97 -11.46 -16.05 18.39
C LYS A 97 -9.95 -15.92 18.53
N HIS A 98 -9.37 -14.91 17.88
CA HIS A 98 -7.91 -14.79 17.73
C HIS A 98 -7.31 -13.53 18.35
N GLY A 99 -8.11 -12.62 18.90
CA GLY A 99 -7.63 -11.39 19.51
C GLY A 99 -6.60 -11.63 20.62
N THR A 100 -6.85 -12.59 21.50
CA THR A 100 -5.90 -12.98 22.57
C THR A 100 -4.66 -13.70 22.05
N GLN A 101 -4.69 -14.19 20.82
CA GLN A 101 -3.56 -14.84 20.14
C GLN A 101 -2.70 -13.84 19.35
N GLY A 102 -3.06 -12.56 19.35
CA GLY A 102 -2.29 -11.52 18.67
C GLY A 102 -2.87 -11.04 17.34
N LEU A 103 -4.15 -11.36 17.03
CA LEU A 103 -4.84 -10.74 15.89
C LEU A 103 -5.43 -9.38 16.30
N GLU A 104 -5.13 -8.38 15.50
CA GLU A 104 -5.78 -7.07 15.55
C GLU A 104 -6.53 -6.80 14.23
N ILE A 105 -7.59 -6.00 14.32
CA ILE A 105 -8.41 -5.60 13.17
C ILE A 105 -8.58 -4.09 13.20
N LEU A 106 -8.44 -3.46 12.04
CA LEU A 106 -8.67 -2.04 11.82
C LEU A 106 -9.58 -1.87 10.60
N GLY A 107 -10.74 -1.27 10.80
CA GLY A 107 -11.61 -0.82 9.71
C GLY A 107 -11.19 0.57 9.25
N LEU A 108 -11.01 0.73 7.94
CA LEU A 108 -10.68 1.99 7.29
C LEU A 108 -11.82 2.37 6.34
N HIS A 109 -12.65 3.31 6.76
CA HIS A 109 -13.75 3.86 5.96
C HIS A 109 -13.20 4.80 4.88
N VAL A 110 -13.59 4.60 3.61
CA VAL A 110 -13.00 5.32 2.47
C VAL A 110 -13.68 6.67 2.16
N GLU A 111 -14.71 7.02 2.90
CA GLU A 111 -15.40 8.30 2.81
C GLU A 111 -15.21 9.08 4.11
N GLU A 112 -15.63 10.33 4.13
CA GLU A 112 -15.59 11.17 5.33
C GLU A 112 -16.45 10.61 6.47
N GLU A 113 -16.16 11.02 7.69
CA GLU A 113 -16.97 10.66 8.84
C GLU A 113 -18.38 11.24 8.69
N SER A 114 -19.37 10.39 8.87
CA SER A 114 -20.79 10.74 8.65
C SER A 114 -21.72 10.05 9.64
N PRO A 115 -22.93 10.56 9.82
CA PRO A 115 -23.97 9.84 10.59
C PRO A 115 -24.21 8.41 10.07
N ALA A 116 -24.08 8.20 8.74
CA ALA A 116 -24.24 6.88 8.14
C ALA A 116 -23.17 5.89 8.62
N LEU A 117 -21.92 6.34 8.81
CA LEU A 117 -20.85 5.50 9.37
C LEU A 117 -21.18 5.09 10.82
N LYS A 118 -21.66 6.02 11.63
CA LYS A 118 -22.07 5.72 13.03
C LYS A 118 -23.20 4.72 13.08
N THR A 119 -24.23 4.91 12.24
CA THR A 119 -25.35 3.98 12.11
C THR A 119 -24.89 2.60 11.67
N PHE A 120 -24.05 2.53 10.64
CA PHE A 120 -23.46 1.29 10.15
C PHE A 120 -22.72 0.52 11.27
N MET A 121 -21.85 1.21 12.00
CA MET A 121 -21.10 0.60 13.10
C MET A 121 -22.00 0.02 14.19
N LEU A 122 -23.07 0.73 14.55
CA LEU A 122 -24.04 0.30 15.55
C LEU A 122 -24.86 -0.90 15.06
N GLU A 123 -25.46 -0.80 13.86
CA GLU A 123 -26.30 -1.86 13.29
C GLU A 123 -25.54 -3.15 13.07
N ARG A 124 -24.28 -3.05 12.61
CA ARG A 124 -23.41 -4.21 12.36
C ARG A 124 -22.64 -4.67 13.58
N LYS A 125 -22.80 -3.97 14.73
CA LYS A 125 -22.11 -4.28 16.00
C LYS A 125 -20.60 -4.40 15.82
N VAL A 126 -19.99 -3.43 15.09
CA VAL A 126 -18.54 -3.43 14.84
C VAL A 126 -17.79 -3.42 16.17
N SER A 127 -16.94 -4.44 16.43
CA SER A 127 -16.25 -4.66 17.69
C SER A 127 -14.74 -4.33 17.65
N TYR A 128 -14.30 -3.69 16.59
CA TYR A 128 -12.91 -3.30 16.34
C TYR A 128 -12.81 -1.80 16.00
N PRO A 129 -11.63 -1.18 16.15
CA PRO A 129 -11.44 0.22 15.81
C PRO A 129 -11.75 0.53 14.36
N VAL A 130 -12.41 1.68 14.13
CA VAL A 130 -12.69 2.22 12.79
C VAL A 130 -12.14 3.63 12.71
N ALA A 131 -11.51 3.96 11.60
CA ALA A 131 -11.04 5.30 11.26
C ALA A 131 -11.39 5.65 9.82
N VAL A 132 -11.25 6.92 9.45
CA VAL A 132 -11.37 7.37 8.06
C VAL A 132 -10.01 7.25 7.37
N ALA A 133 -9.99 6.63 6.20
CA ALA A 133 -8.84 6.60 5.32
C ALA A 133 -8.88 7.79 4.37
N GLY A 134 -8.04 8.81 4.59
CA GLY A 134 -7.88 9.91 3.64
C GLY A 134 -7.37 9.43 2.27
N GLU A 135 -7.48 10.28 1.25
CA GLU A 135 -7.12 9.94 -0.14
C GLU A 135 -5.64 9.50 -0.28
N ASP A 136 -4.73 10.12 0.47
CA ASP A 136 -3.32 9.75 0.45
C ASP A 136 -3.12 8.29 0.91
N LEU A 137 -3.75 7.91 2.03
CA LEU A 137 -3.67 6.54 2.55
C LEU A 137 -4.29 5.52 1.59
N GLN A 138 -5.42 5.86 0.97
CA GLN A 138 -6.05 5.02 -0.06
C GLN A 138 -5.13 4.83 -1.26
N THR A 139 -4.45 5.89 -1.69
CA THR A 139 -3.49 5.86 -2.80
C THR A 139 -2.25 5.04 -2.47
N GLU A 140 -1.67 5.21 -1.29
CA GLU A 140 -0.50 4.43 -0.83
C GLU A 140 -0.79 2.93 -0.73
N TYR A 141 -2.01 2.56 -0.32
CA TYR A 141 -2.48 1.17 -0.33
C TYR A 141 -2.91 0.70 -1.72
N GLY A 142 -2.91 1.57 -2.73
CA GLY A 142 -3.33 1.24 -4.10
C GLY A 142 -4.75 0.73 -4.15
N LEU A 143 -5.65 1.39 -3.40
CA LEU A 143 -7.06 1.02 -3.30
C LEU A 143 -7.76 1.24 -4.65
N ARG A 144 -8.50 0.25 -5.13
CA ARG A 144 -9.26 0.28 -6.39
C ARG A 144 -10.73 -0.01 -6.20
N SER A 145 -11.09 -0.71 -5.14
CA SER A 145 -12.46 -1.13 -4.84
C SER A 145 -12.61 -1.43 -3.35
N VAL A 146 -13.86 -1.54 -2.89
CA VAL A 146 -14.19 -1.99 -1.55
C VAL A 146 -15.12 -3.22 -1.63
N PRO A 147 -15.03 -4.17 -0.68
CA PRO A 147 -14.00 -4.25 0.34
C PRO A 147 -12.64 -4.65 -0.24
N THR A 148 -11.57 -4.08 0.29
CA THR A 148 -10.21 -4.57 0.07
C THR A 148 -9.57 -4.83 1.42
N ILE A 149 -9.10 -6.06 1.60
CA ILE A 149 -8.54 -6.53 2.86
C ILE A 149 -7.04 -6.73 2.70
N TYR A 150 -6.26 -6.16 3.61
CA TYR A 150 -4.84 -6.46 3.74
C TYR A 150 -4.60 -7.20 5.04
N ILE A 151 -3.79 -8.25 5.00
CA ILE A 151 -3.26 -8.90 6.20
C ILE A 151 -1.78 -8.55 6.28
N ILE A 152 -1.40 -7.91 7.37
CA ILE A 152 -0.05 -7.43 7.64
C ILE A 152 0.52 -8.34 8.74
N ASP A 153 1.72 -8.85 8.52
CA ASP A 153 2.40 -9.74 9.44
C ASP A 153 2.97 -9.01 10.68
N LYS A 154 3.52 -9.76 11.61
CA LYS A 154 4.13 -9.26 12.85
C LYS A 154 5.31 -8.31 12.61
N LYS A 155 5.92 -8.35 11.41
CA LYS A 155 7.03 -7.47 10.98
C LYS A 155 6.54 -6.20 10.26
N GLY A 156 5.23 -6.07 10.02
CA GLY A 156 4.64 -4.95 9.29
C GLY A 156 4.76 -5.08 7.77
N VAL A 157 4.84 -6.31 7.26
CA VAL A 157 4.90 -6.62 5.84
C VAL A 157 3.53 -7.12 5.38
N VAL A 158 3.10 -6.72 4.19
CA VAL A 158 1.86 -7.22 3.57
C VAL A 158 2.01 -8.70 3.29
N ALA A 159 1.33 -9.53 4.06
CA ALA A 159 1.32 -10.97 3.89
C ALA A 159 0.31 -11.43 2.84
N GLU A 160 -0.88 -10.80 2.80
CA GLU A 160 -1.94 -11.12 1.85
C GLU A 160 -2.77 -9.87 1.51
N LYS A 161 -3.38 -9.91 0.32
CA LYS A 161 -4.37 -8.92 -0.16
C LYS A 161 -5.56 -9.64 -0.76
N TYR A 162 -6.77 -9.25 -0.38
CA TYR A 162 -8.02 -9.77 -0.93
C TYR A 162 -8.89 -8.62 -1.41
N MET A 163 -9.57 -8.81 -2.53
CA MET A 163 -10.50 -7.83 -3.12
C MET A 163 -11.89 -8.46 -3.22
N GLY A 164 -12.90 -7.77 -2.71
CA GLY A 164 -14.25 -8.31 -2.58
C GLY A 164 -14.38 -9.25 -1.37
N TYR A 165 -15.59 -9.85 -1.22
CA TYR A 165 -15.88 -10.81 -0.17
C TYR A 165 -16.80 -11.92 -0.68
N SER A 166 -16.44 -13.16 -0.40
CA SER A 166 -17.16 -14.38 -0.74
C SER A 166 -16.73 -15.51 0.20
N ASP A 167 -17.40 -16.65 0.18
CA ASP A 167 -16.99 -17.80 0.99
C ASP A 167 -15.57 -18.28 0.70
N VAL A 168 -15.13 -18.20 -0.56
CA VAL A 168 -13.76 -18.54 -0.95
C VAL A 168 -12.76 -17.60 -0.28
N ILE A 169 -13.04 -16.28 -0.34
CA ILE A 169 -12.19 -15.26 0.29
C ILE A 169 -12.23 -15.39 1.82
N ARG A 170 -13.40 -15.62 2.41
CA ARG A 170 -13.55 -15.90 3.84
C ARG A 170 -12.61 -17.01 4.29
N ASN A 171 -12.67 -18.17 3.64
CA ASN A 171 -11.82 -19.33 3.95
C ASN A 171 -10.32 -19.02 3.76
N ALA A 172 -9.97 -18.24 2.74
CA ALA A 172 -8.60 -17.83 2.50
C ALA A 172 -8.06 -16.90 3.59
N ILE A 173 -8.88 -15.94 4.07
CA ILE A 173 -8.57 -15.08 5.21
C ILE A 173 -8.32 -15.92 6.47
N ASP A 174 -9.22 -16.85 6.80
CA ASP A 174 -9.08 -17.73 7.96
C ASP A 174 -7.78 -18.53 7.93
N LYS A 175 -7.45 -19.10 6.78
CA LYS A 175 -6.21 -19.87 6.58
C LYS A 175 -4.97 -19.00 6.78
N SER A 176 -4.99 -17.78 6.23
CA SER A 176 -3.87 -16.85 6.32
C SER A 176 -3.65 -16.36 7.74
N ILE A 177 -4.72 -16.02 8.47
CA ILE A 177 -4.63 -15.60 9.87
C ILE A 177 -4.05 -16.73 10.73
N LYS A 178 -4.56 -17.97 10.62
CA LYS A 178 -4.05 -19.12 11.37
C LYS A 178 -2.56 -19.36 11.12
N ARG A 179 -2.13 -19.27 9.87
CA ARG A 179 -0.71 -19.41 9.50
C ARG A 179 0.15 -18.33 10.14
N LEU A 180 -0.23 -17.06 9.99
CA LEU A 180 0.57 -15.91 10.47
C LEU A 180 0.61 -15.81 12.01
N LEU A 181 -0.42 -16.29 12.70
CA LEU A 181 -0.42 -16.35 14.16
C LEU A 181 0.52 -17.43 14.69
N ALA A 182 0.76 -18.50 13.93
CA ALA A 182 1.65 -19.59 14.27
C ALA A 182 3.15 -19.31 13.99
N GLU A 183 3.45 -18.30 13.19
CA GLU A 183 4.80 -17.79 12.94
C GLU A 183 5.30 -16.93 14.12
#